data_b4cb4f018c131360ceeb93b62ee5886e
#
_entry.id   b4cb4f018c131360ceeb93b62ee5886e
#
_cell.length_a   1.000
_cell.length_b   1.000
_cell.length_c   1.000
_cell.angle_alpha   90.00
_cell.angle_beta   90.00
_cell.angle_gamma   90.00
#
_symmetry.space_group_name_H-M   'P 1'
#
loop_
_entity.id
_entity.type
_entity.pdbx_description
1 polymer ?
#
loop_
_entity_poly.entity_id
_entity_poly.type
_entity_poly.pdbx_seq_one_letter_code
_entity_poly.pdbx_strand_id
1 'polypeptide(L)'
;MNPYDVLSVSIDASTEEIRQRYRTLAQLHHPDKGGDEELFKQIKLAYEILSDPLRRKDFDRTGNVNAKIDVRNEALDHIAQMLFRIVPNFNPEQDDLIFLMKKEITTIKTDMNNNINVCNIHLTNLEKVIQRLKIKTDNENLLLRFVEKQIEQRKQEHSGFIRRIEICDIVFDILNDYAYGLQELAFNTGGSS
;
A
#
# COMPACT_ATOMS: atom_id res chain seq x y z
N MET A 1 -20.55 -0.03 4.30
CA MET A 1 -20.56 1.42 4.58
C MET A 1 -19.68 2.09 3.52
N ASN A 2 -20.19 3.13 2.83
CA ASN A 2 -19.39 3.95 1.93
C ASN A 2 -18.98 5.25 2.66
N PRO A 3 -17.67 5.52 2.87
CA PRO A 3 -17.21 6.69 3.61
C PRO A 3 -17.58 8.02 2.94
N TYR A 4 -17.70 8.08 1.62
CA TYR A 4 -18.16 9.29 0.91
C TYR A 4 -19.62 9.61 1.23
N ASP A 5 -20.49 8.59 1.28
CA ASP A 5 -21.90 8.77 1.64
C ASP A 5 -22.05 9.20 3.11
N VAL A 6 -21.26 8.60 4.01
CA VAL A 6 -21.29 8.95 5.44
C VAL A 6 -20.91 10.41 5.69
N LEU A 7 -19.88 10.92 5.01
CA LEU A 7 -19.51 12.34 5.11
C LEU A 7 -20.34 13.25 4.20
N SER A 8 -21.21 12.68 3.34
CA SER A 8 -21.98 13.42 2.33
C SER A 8 -21.08 14.31 1.45
N VAL A 9 -20.01 13.74 0.91
CA VAL A 9 -19.05 14.38 0.01
C VAL A 9 -18.95 13.62 -1.33
N SER A 10 -18.53 14.32 -2.38
CA SER A 10 -18.26 13.70 -3.68
C SER A 10 -17.03 12.79 -3.63
N ILE A 11 -16.96 11.80 -4.56
CA ILE A 11 -15.76 10.99 -4.76
C ILE A 11 -14.54 11.83 -5.19
N ASP A 12 -14.77 13.00 -5.79
CA ASP A 12 -13.73 13.95 -6.19
C ASP A 12 -13.45 15.02 -5.13
N ALA A 13 -14.04 14.91 -3.93
CA ALA A 13 -13.89 15.92 -2.88
C ALA A 13 -12.41 16.09 -2.49
N SER A 14 -12.02 17.35 -2.32
CA SER A 14 -10.69 17.72 -1.82
C SER A 14 -10.54 17.34 -0.32
N THR A 15 -9.29 17.19 0.13
CA THR A 15 -8.99 16.91 1.54
C THR A 15 -9.57 17.99 2.47
N GLU A 16 -9.60 19.25 2.02
CA GLU A 16 -10.17 20.35 2.84
C GLU A 16 -11.69 20.25 2.94
N GLU A 17 -12.40 19.91 1.86
CA GLU A 17 -13.85 19.65 1.90
C GLU A 17 -14.21 18.49 2.83
N ILE A 18 -13.44 17.38 2.74
CA ILE A 18 -13.60 16.22 3.64
C ILE A 18 -13.42 16.64 5.10
N ARG A 19 -12.38 17.42 5.40
CA ARG A 19 -12.10 17.93 6.75
C ARG A 19 -13.19 18.85 7.28
N GLN A 20 -13.67 19.75 6.44
CA GLN A 20 -14.72 20.70 6.81
C GLN A 20 -16.04 19.96 7.09
N ARG A 21 -16.38 18.98 6.23
CA ARG A 21 -17.58 18.19 6.40
C ARG A 21 -17.54 17.32 7.65
N TYR A 22 -16.39 16.69 7.92
CA TYR A 22 -16.18 15.96 9.16
C TYR A 22 -16.41 16.82 10.40
N ARG A 23 -15.83 18.03 10.46
CA ARG A 23 -16.02 18.94 11.61
C ARG A 23 -17.49 19.25 11.85
N THR A 24 -18.23 19.54 10.80
CA THR A 24 -19.67 19.83 10.88
C THR A 24 -20.46 18.66 11.44
N LEU A 25 -20.24 17.46 10.88
CA LEU A 25 -20.96 16.25 11.28
C LEU A 25 -20.55 15.78 12.69
N ALA A 26 -19.27 15.88 13.04
CA ALA A 26 -18.77 15.53 14.37
C ALA A 26 -19.33 16.43 15.46
N GLN A 27 -19.55 17.73 15.19
CA GLN A 27 -20.19 18.63 16.13
C GLN A 27 -21.71 18.36 16.30
N LEU A 28 -22.36 17.97 15.20
CA LEU A 28 -23.79 17.68 15.18
C LEU A 28 -24.13 16.37 15.90
N HIS A 29 -23.30 15.35 15.73
CA HIS A 29 -23.53 14.00 16.25
C HIS A 29 -22.66 13.64 17.45
N HIS A 30 -22.09 14.64 18.15
CA HIS A 30 -21.24 14.39 19.31
C HIS A 30 -22.02 13.73 20.45
N PRO A 31 -21.53 12.62 21.05
CA PRO A 31 -22.23 11.92 22.13
C PRO A 31 -22.57 12.84 23.34
N ASP A 32 -21.65 13.73 23.72
CA ASP A 32 -21.87 14.68 24.83
C ASP A 32 -22.96 15.70 24.57
N LYS A 33 -23.41 15.82 23.32
CA LYS A 33 -24.52 16.70 22.91
C LYS A 33 -25.80 15.93 22.59
N GLY A 34 -25.87 14.66 22.98
CA GLY A 34 -27.03 13.81 22.73
C GLY A 34 -27.09 13.25 21.30
N GLY A 35 -25.98 13.26 20.57
CA GLY A 35 -25.86 12.66 19.25
C GLY A 35 -25.81 11.15 19.29
N ASP A 36 -26.04 10.52 18.14
CA ASP A 36 -25.98 9.07 17.96
C ASP A 36 -24.52 8.60 17.97
N GLU A 37 -24.16 7.78 18.98
CA GLU A 37 -22.80 7.26 19.17
C GLU A 37 -22.36 6.37 18.01
N GLU A 38 -23.26 5.57 17.44
CA GLU A 38 -22.91 4.66 16.33
C GLU A 38 -22.66 5.46 15.04
N LEU A 39 -23.49 6.45 14.77
CA LEU A 39 -23.28 7.36 13.65
C LEU A 39 -21.99 8.17 13.82
N PHE A 40 -21.68 8.62 15.04
CA PHE A 40 -20.44 9.33 15.33
C PHE A 40 -19.20 8.46 15.06
N LYS A 41 -19.23 7.16 15.43
CA LYS A 41 -18.16 6.20 15.11
C LYS A 41 -17.99 6.03 13.60
N GLN A 42 -19.10 5.96 12.86
CA GLN A 42 -19.06 5.86 11.40
C GLN A 42 -18.48 7.13 10.75
N ILE A 43 -18.85 8.31 11.21
CA ILE A 43 -18.31 9.59 10.75
C ILE A 43 -16.81 9.66 11.00
N LYS A 44 -16.35 9.26 12.18
CA LYS A 44 -14.92 9.22 12.53
C LYS A 44 -14.15 8.27 11.62
N LEU A 45 -14.66 7.05 11.44
CA LEU A 45 -14.03 6.06 10.57
C LEU A 45 -13.97 6.52 9.11
N ALA A 46 -15.06 7.12 8.61
CA ALA A 46 -15.10 7.67 7.26
C ALA A 46 -14.05 8.78 7.06
N TYR A 47 -13.90 9.66 8.05
CA TYR A 47 -12.86 10.69 8.01
C TYR A 47 -11.44 10.10 8.04
N GLU A 48 -11.18 9.11 8.89
CA GLU A 48 -9.88 8.42 8.96
C GLU A 48 -9.49 7.80 7.62
N ILE A 49 -10.47 7.28 6.87
CA ILE A 49 -10.22 6.69 5.54
C ILE A 49 -9.96 7.78 4.50
N LEU A 50 -10.81 8.80 4.43
CA LEU A 50 -10.78 9.77 3.34
C LEU A 50 -9.77 10.90 3.54
N SER A 51 -9.34 11.17 4.78
CA SER A 51 -8.35 12.23 5.08
C SER A 51 -6.91 11.77 4.81
N ASP A 52 -6.65 10.47 4.79
CA ASP A 52 -5.36 9.88 4.43
C ASP A 52 -5.37 9.51 2.94
N PRO A 53 -4.53 10.14 2.09
CA PRO A 53 -4.51 9.87 0.65
C PRO A 53 -4.29 8.41 0.29
N LEU A 54 -3.52 7.67 1.10
CA LEU A 54 -3.22 6.26 0.85
C LEU A 54 -4.40 5.36 1.21
N ARG A 55 -5.01 5.58 2.37
CA ARG A 55 -6.23 4.86 2.79
C ARG A 55 -7.39 5.13 1.84
N ARG A 56 -7.55 6.38 1.39
CA ARG A 56 -8.56 6.76 0.39
C ARG A 56 -8.34 6.01 -0.92
N LYS A 57 -7.12 6.03 -1.47
CA LYS A 57 -6.75 5.31 -2.69
C LYS A 57 -7.00 3.80 -2.57
N ASP A 58 -6.69 3.21 -1.41
CA ASP A 58 -6.92 1.79 -1.17
C ASP A 58 -8.43 1.47 -1.08
N PHE A 59 -9.21 2.31 -0.39
CA PHE A 59 -10.66 2.20 -0.39
C PHE A 59 -11.25 2.34 -1.80
N ASP A 60 -10.82 3.33 -2.57
CA ASP A 60 -11.30 3.57 -3.95
C ASP A 60 -11.03 2.37 -4.87
N ARG A 61 -9.92 1.66 -4.63
CA ARG A 61 -9.55 0.46 -5.39
C ARG A 61 -10.29 -0.79 -4.94
N THR A 62 -10.50 -0.99 -3.62
CA THR A 62 -10.94 -2.26 -3.05
C THR A 62 -12.37 -2.25 -2.54
N GLY A 63 -12.94 -1.07 -2.28
CA GLY A 63 -14.23 -0.90 -1.59
C GLY A 63 -14.23 -1.36 -0.13
N ASN A 64 -13.07 -1.72 0.43
CA ASN A 64 -12.97 -2.34 1.76
C ASN A 64 -12.69 -1.29 2.85
N VAL A 65 -13.71 -0.99 3.65
CA VAL A 65 -13.64 -0.06 4.80
C VAL A 65 -12.78 -0.61 5.94
N ASN A 66 -12.73 -1.94 6.06
CA ASN A 66 -11.99 -2.65 7.11
C ASN A 66 -10.61 -3.12 6.66
N ALA A 67 -10.12 -2.64 5.52
CA ALA A 67 -8.73 -2.88 5.16
C ALA A 67 -7.86 -2.27 6.26
N LYS A 68 -7.55 -3.10 7.27
CA LYS A 68 -6.62 -2.81 8.38
C LYS A 68 -5.19 -2.63 7.89
N ILE A 69 -5.02 -2.27 6.64
CA ILE A 69 -3.72 -2.11 6.06
C ILE A 69 -3.38 -0.64 6.21
N ASP A 70 -2.89 -0.31 7.37
CA ASP A 70 -2.08 0.88 7.54
C ASP A 70 -0.81 0.67 6.69
N VAL A 71 -0.89 1.10 5.44
CA VAL A 71 0.23 0.94 4.47
C VAL A 71 1.49 1.57 5.00
N ARG A 72 1.35 2.60 5.84
CA ARG A 72 2.48 3.25 6.49
C ARG A 72 3.08 2.33 7.56
N ASN A 73 2.28 1.59 8.32
CA ASN A 73 2.78 0.62 9.28
C ASN A 73 3.44 -0.56 8.57
N GLU A 74 2.87 -1.05 7.46
CA GLU A 74 3.56 -2.04 6.62
C GLU A 74 4.90 -1.51 6.10
N ALA A 75 4.97 -0.25 5.66
CA ALA A 75 6.21 0.36 5.21
C ALA A 75 7.23 0.48 6.36
N LEU A 76 6.80 0.84 7.57
CA LEU A 76 7.66 0.87 8.77
C LEU A 76 8.15 -0.52 9.16
N ASP A 77 7.30 -1.55 9.07
CA ASP A 77 7.69 -2.94 9.28
C ASP A 77 8.74 -3.40 8.25
N HIS A 78 8.58 -3.00 7.00
CA HIS A 78 9.58 -3.26 5.96
C HIS A 78 10.92 -2.57 6.27
N ILE A 79 10.91 -1.31 6.71
CA ILE A 79 12.12 -0.59 7.15
C ILE A 79 12.80 -1.34 8.29
N ALA A 80 12.04 -1.77 9.31
CA ALA A 80 12.58 -2.53 10.44
C ALA A 80 13.22 -3.85 9.98
N GLN A 81 12.56 -4.59 9.08
CA GLN A 81 13.10 -5.84 8.52
C GLN A 81 14.38 -5.60 7.70
N MET A 82 14.45 -4.50 6.93
CA MET A 82 15.65 -4.13 6.19
C MET A 82 16.81 -3.79 7.12
N LEU A 83 16.57 -3.01 8.16
CA LEU A 83 17.58 -2.71 9.19
C LEU A 83 18.11 -4.00 9.82
N PHE A 84 17.21 -4.93 10.18
CA PHE A 84 17.60 -6.20 10.77
C PHE A 84 18.50 -7.05 9.84
N ARG A 85 18.33 -6.94 8.52
CA ARG A 85 19.17 -7.64 7.52
C ARG A 85 20.49 -6.94 7.25
N ILE A 86 20.49 -5.61 7.17
CA ILE A 86 21.66 -4.82 6.77
C ILE A 86 22.64 -4.64 7.93
N VAL A 87 22.14 -4.26 9.12
CA VAL A 87 22.98 -3.85 10.27
C VAL A 87 24.00 -4.90 10.72
N PRO A 88 23.73 -6.23 10.71
CA PRO A 88 24.73 -7.22 11.14
C PRO A 88 26.06 -7.21 10.36
N ASN A 89 26.02 -6.75 9.09
CA ASN A 89 27.19 -6.70 8.20
C ASN A 89 27.57 -5.26 7.81
N PHE A 90 26.98 -4.25 8.48
CA PHE A 90 27.14 -2.85 8.19
C PHE A 90 28.39 -2.28 8.89
N ASN A 91 29.23 -1.56 8.14
CA ASN A 91 30.34 -0.80 8.70
C ASN A 91 29.97 0.70 8.76
N PRO A 92 29.71 1.27 9.96
CA PRO A 92 29.26 2.66 10.09
C PRO A 92 30.27 3.71 9.56
N GLU A 93 31.53 3.34 9.44
CA GLU A 93 32.60 4.27 8.99
C GLU A 93 32.80 4.26 7.46
N GLN A 94 32.26 3.23 6.78
CA GLN A 94 32.52 3.02 5.34
C GLN A 94 31.22 2.95 4.52
N ASP A 95 30.12 2.54 5.12
CA ASP A 95 28.87 2.29 4.44
C ASP A 95 27.87 3.43 4.67
N ASP A 96 27.13 3.82 3.64
CA ASP A 96 25.97 4.67 3.75
C ASP A 96 24.70 3.79 3.91
N LEU A 97 24.14 3.79 5.11
CA LEU A 97 22.95 2.99 5.45
C LEU A 97 21.75 3.34 4.56
N ILE A 98 21.50 4.64 4.35
CA ILE A 98 20.36 5.10 3.55
C ILE A 98 20.53 4.70 2.09
N PHE A 99 21.74 4.80 1.56
CA PHE A 99 22.05 4.33 0.20
C PHE A 99 21.82 2.83 0.06
N LEU A 100 22.27 2.01 1.01
CA LEU A 100 22.09 0.56 0.98
C LEU A 100 20.61 0.18 1.02
N MET A 101 19.81 0.83 1.89
CA MET A 101 18.38 0.62 1.97
C MET A 101 17.67 1.00 0.68
N LYS A 102 17.97 2.16 0.09
CA LYS A 102 17.41 2.59 -1.20
C LYS A 102 17.77 1.65 -2.34
N LYS A 103 18.99 1.11 -2.34
CA LYS A 103 19.44 0.11 -3.32
C LYS A 103 18.64 -1.18 -3.19
N GLU A 104 18.42 -1.68 -1.97
CA GLU A 104 17.61 -2.88 -1.74
C GLU A 104 16.15 -2.69 -2.21
N ILE A 105 15.52 -1.56 -1.88
CA ILE A 105 14.17 -1.22 -2.34
C ILE A 105 14.09 -1.19 -3.88
N THR A 106 15.08 -0.59 -4.54
CA THR A 106 15.12 -0.52 -6.00
C THR A 106 15.21 -1.92 -6.63
N THR A 107 15.98 -2.82 -6.01
CA THR A 107 16.07 -4.23 -6.44
C THR A 107 14.72 -4.93 -6.29
N ILE A 108 14.07 -4.81 -5.13
CA ILE A 108 12.74 -5.39 -4.87
C ILE A 108 11.71 -4.88 -5.90
N LYS A 109 11.68 -3.57 -6.18
CA LYS A 109 10.78 -2.99 -7.19
C LYS A 109 11.03 -3.56 -8.58
N THR A 110 12.29 -3.74 -8.96
CA THR A 110 12.66 -4.33 -10.25
C THR A 110 12.15 -5.76 -10.36
N ASP A 111 12.34 -6.57 -9.32
CA ASP A 111 11.85 -7.96 -9.28
C ASP A 111 10.32 -8.04 -9.33
N MET A 112 9.62 -7.15 -8.61
CA MET A 112 8.15 -7.09 -8.65
C MET A 112 7.64 -6.70 -10.04
N ASN A 113 8.27 -5.73 -10.72
CA ASN A 113 7.91 -5.35 -12.09
C ASN A 113 8.14 -6.50 -13.08
N ASN A 114 9.22 -7.26 -12.95
CA ASN A 114 9.46 -8.44 -13.76
C ASN A 114 8.36 -9.50 -13.53
N ASN A 115 7.97 -9.74 -12.28
CA ASN A 115 6.89 -10.67 -11.95
C ASN A 115 5.53 -10.20 -12.52
N ILE A 116 5.23 -8.91 -12.48
CA ILE A 116 4.03 -8.32 -13.11
C ILE A 116 4.03 -8.61 -14.62
N ASN A 117 5.15 -8.41 -15.30
CA ASN A 117 5.27 -8.69 -16.73
C ASN A 117 5.03 -10.18 -17.04
N VAL A 118 5.58 -11.09 -16.24
CA VAL A 118 5.33 -12.53 -16.37
C VAL A 118 3.84 -12.85 -16.14
N CYS A 119 3.21 -12.28 -15.12
CA CYS A 119 1.78 -12.45 -14.88
C CYS A 119 0.94 -11.98 -16.07
N ASN A 120 1.24 -10.82 -16.65
CA ASN A 120 0.53 -10.27 -17.80
C ASN A 120 0.63 -11.19 -19.04
N ILE A 121 1.82 -11.73 -19.31
CA ILE A 121 2.01 -12.69 -20.39
C ILE A 121 1.17 -13.96 -20.14
N HIS A 122 1.18 -14.49 -18.92
CA HIS A 122 0.39 -15.67 -18.57
C HIS A 122 -1.11 -15.43 -18.70
N LEU A 123 -1.60 -14.30 -18.19
CA LEU A 123 -3.01 -13.91 -18.30
C LEU A 123 -3.45 -13.83 -19.77
N THR A 124 -2.67 -13.14 -20.61
CA THR A 124 -2.93 -13.04 -22.06
C THR A 124 -2.98 -14.42 -22.71
N ASN A 125 -2.08 -15.33 -22.36
CA ASN A 125 -2.07 -16.67 -22.92
C ASN A 125 -3.28 -17.51 -22.45
N LEU A 126 -3.64 -17.45 -21.17
CA LEU A 126 -4.81 -18.13 -20.63
C LEU A 126 -6.13 -17.63 -21.26
N GLU A 127 -6.26 -16.33 -21.49
CA GLU A 127 -7.40 -15.72 -22.20
C GLU A 127 -7.50 -16.24 -23.65
N LYS A 128 -6.38 -16.35 -24.38
CA LYS A 128 -6.35 -16.97 -25.71
C LYS A 128 -6.74 -18.44 -25.68
N VAL A 129 -6.38 -19.18 -24.62
CA VAL A 129 -6.78 -20.58 -24.43
C VAL A 129 -8.31 -20.66 -24.29
N ILE A 130 -8.93 -19.83 -23.44
CA ILE A 130 -10.39 -19.80 -23.29
C ILE A 130 -11.10 -19.56 -24.61
N GLN A 131 -10.65 -18.59 -25.39
CA GLN A 131 -11.26 -18.24 -26.68
C GLN A 131 -11.23 -19.38 -27.70
N ARG A 132 -10.26 -20.30 -27.59
CA ARG A 132 -10.08 -21.43 -28.52
C ARG A 132 -10.58 -22.76 -27.97
N LEU A 133 -10.87 -22.83 -26.68
CA LEU A 133 -11.30 -24.05 -26.00
C LEU A 133 -12.77 -24.36 -26.38
N LYS A 134 -12.99 -25.51 -27.00
CA LYS A 134 -14.34 -25.99 -27.34
C LYS A 134 -14.54 -27.38 -26.78
N ILE A 135 -15.65 -27.57 -26.07
CA ILE A 135 -16.08 -28.90 -25.65
C ILE A 135 -16.76 -29.62 -26.83
N LYS A 136 -16.53 -30.91 -26.97
CA LYS A 136 -17.08 -31.74 -28.03
C LYS A 136 -18.28 -32.59 -27.58
N THR A 137 -18.68 -32.50 -26.33
CA THR A 137 -19.74 -33.29 -25.68
C THR A 137 -20.63 -32.37 -24.86
N ASP A 138 -21.83 -32.83 -24.49
CA ASP A 138 -22.77 -32.07 -23.64
C ASP A 138 -22.42 -32.13 -22.14
N ASN A 139 -21.22 -32.62 -21.80
CA ASN A 139 -20.73 -32.67 -20.40
C ASN A 139 -20.22 -31.31 -19.91
N GLU A 140 -20.09 -31.19 -18.59
CA GLU A 140 -19.50 -30.01 -17.96
C GLU A 140 -18.06 -29.74 -18.48
N ASN A 141 -17.76 -28.48 -18.82
CA ASN A 141 -16.44 -28.10 -19.30
C ASN A 141 -15.45 -27.88 -18.12
N LEU A 142 -14.99 -28.98 -17.55
CA LEU A 142 -14.07 -28.97 -16.41
C LEU A 142 -12.74 -28.25 -16.73
N LEU A 143 -12.27 -28.34 -17.97
CA LEU A 143 -11.03 -27.69 -18.36
C LEU A 143 -11.21 -26.17 -18.40
N LEU A 144 -12.35 -25.67 -18.86
CA LEU A 144 -12.64 -24.22 -18.83
C LEU A 144 -12.63 -23.70 -17.37
N ARG A 145 -13.33 -24.39 -16.47
CA ARG A 145 -13.34 -24.02 -15.04
C ARG A 145 -11.94 -24.01 -14.43
N PHE A 146 -11.09 -24.94 -14.82
CA PHE A 146 -9.71 -24.97 -14.35
C PHE A 146 -8.90 -23.76 -14.85
N VAL A 147 -9.07 -23.40 -16.14
CA VAL A 147 -8.38 -22.23 -16.73
C VAL A 147 -8.89 -20.94 -16.10
N GLU A 148 -10.18 -20.78 -15.87
CA GLU A 148 -10.77 -19.62 -15.17
C GLU A 148 -10.21 -19.46 -13.75
N LYS A 149 -10.08 -20.58 -13.01
CA LYS A 149 -9.46 -20.57 -11.69
C LYS A 149 -7.99 -20.13 -11.74
N GLN A 150 -7.23 -20.56 -12.76
CA GLN A 150 -5.85 -20.12 -12.95
C GLN A 150 -5.77 -18.62 -13.27
N ILE A 151 -6.70 -18.08 -14.04
CA ILE A 151 -6.78 -16.64 -14.32
C ILE A 151 -7.02 -15.86 -13.02
N GLU A 152 -7.98 -16.29 -12.20
CA GLU A 152 -8.28 -15.60 -10.94
C GLU A 152 -7.07 -15.61 -10.00
N GLN A 153 -6.40 -16.76 -9.86
CA GLN A 153 -5.18 -16.85 -9.07
C GLN A 153 -4.08 -15.90 -9.57
N ARG A 154 -3.86 -15.83 -10.89
CA ARG A 154 -2.86 -14.92 -11.47
C ARG A 154 -3.21 -13.45 -11.29
N LYS A 155 -4.49 -13.08 -11.34
CA LYS A 155 -4.96 -11.71 -11.04
C LYS A 155 -4.67 -11.34 -9.58
N GLN A 156 -4.86 -12.27 -8.64
CA GLN A 156 -4.54 -12.05 -7.23
C GLN A 156 -3.04 -11.88 -7.00
N GLU A 157 -2.19 -12.72 -7.62
CA GLU A 157 -0.73 -12.57 -7.56
C GLU A 157 -0.27 -11.24 -8.15
N HIS A 158 -0.80 -10.85 -9.32
CA HIS A 158 -0.53 -9.57 -9.96
C HIS A 158 -0.87 -8.38 -9.04
N SER A 159 -2.05 -8.39 -8.41
CA SER A 159 -2.45 -7.36 -7.45
C SER A 159 -1.53 -7.31 -6.23
N GLY A 160 -1.06 -8.47 -5.76
CA GLY A 160 -0.09 -8.56 -4.67
C GLY A 160 1.27 -7.92 -5.01
N PHE A 161 1.76 -8.07 -6.25
CA PHE A 161 2.99 -7.43 -6.69
C PHE A 161 2.83 -5.91 -6.80
N ILE A 162 1.71 -5.42 -7.34
CA ILE A 162 1.41 -3.98 -7.38
C ILE A 162 1.41 -3.40 -5.96
N ARG A 163 0.76 -4.08 -5.01
CA ARG A 163 0.72 -3.64 -3.62
C ARG A 163 2.11 -3.53 -3.00
N ARG A 164 2.99 -4.50 -3.27
CA ARG A 164 4.38 -4.45 -2.79
C ARG A 164 5.17 -3.29 -3.36
N ILE A 165 4.96 -2.93 -4.63
CA ILE A 165 5.57 -1.75 -5.24
C ILE A 165 5.09 -0.48 -4.54
N GLU A 166 3.79 -0.34 -4.27
CA GLU A 166 3.23 0.80 -3.52
C GLU A 166 3.88 0.96 -2.13
N ILE A 167 4.09 -0.15 -1.40
CA ILE A 167 4.79 -0.14 -0.11
C ILE A 167 6.25 0.30 -0.30
N CYS A 168 6.95 -0.22 -1.32
CA CYS A 168 8.32 0.18 -1.62
C CYS A 168 8.44 1.68 -1.95
N ASP A 169 7.45 2.26 -2.65
CA ASP A 169 7.41 3.70 -2.95
C ASP A 169 7.33 4.52 -1.66
N ILE A 170 6.46 4.12 -0.72
CA ILE A 170 6.32 4.78 0.58
C ILE A 170 7.61 4.66 1.41
N VAL A 171 8.22 3.46 1.44
CA VAL A 171 9.51 3.27 2.12
C VAL A 171 10.58 4.18 1.51
N PHE A 172 10.62 4.27 0.18
CA PHE A 172 11.58 5.11 -0.51
C PHE A 172 11.37 6.60 -0.20
N ASP A 173 10.11 7.04 -0.14
CA ASP A 173 9.76 8.42 0.25
C ASP A 173 10.17 8.71 1.69
N ILE A 174 9.90 7.80 2.63
CA ILE A 174 10.37 7.93 4.02
C ILE A 174 11.89 8.06 4.07
N LEU A 175 12.63 7.22 3.34
CA LEU A 175 14.09 7.25 3.32
C LEU A 175 14.67 8.51 2.66
N ASN A 176 13.89 9.25 1.86
CA ASN A 176 14.32 10.53 1.29
C ASN A 176 14.43 11.65 2.32
N ASP A 177 13.73 11.52 3.45
CA ASP A 177 13.80 12.49 4.56
C ASP A 177 15.06 12.31 5.41
N TYR A 178 15.89 11.27 5.14
CA TYR A 178 17.09 10.96 5.93
C TYR A 178 18.35 11.04 5.08
N ALA A 179 19.44 11.45 5.74
CA ALA A 179 20.81 11.38 5.24
C ALA A 179 21.69 10.65 6.25
N TYR A 180 22.68 9.89 5.76
CA TYR A 180 23.66 9.23 6.61
C TYR A 180 24.97 10.00 6.59
N GLY A 181 25.38 10.57 7.75
CA GLY A 181 26.60 11.39 7.88
C GLY A 181 27.83 10.50 8.05
N LEU A 182 28.59 10.29 6.99
CA LEU A 182 29.89 9.58 7.04
C LEU A 182 31.04 10.45 7.57
N GLN A 183 30.86 11.77 7.82
CA GLN A 183 31.98 12.72 7.96
C GLN A 183 32.04 13.55 9.25
N GLU A 184 31.17 13.43 10.22
CA GLU A 184 31.20 14.33 11.39
C GLU A 184 31.96 13.80 12.63
N LEU A 185 32.48 12.58 12.64
CA LEU A 185 33.24 12.06 13.79
C LEU A 185 34.73 12.38 13.78
N ALA A 186 35.27 12.96 12.71
CA ALA A 186 36.74 13.20 12.56
C ALA A 186 37.25 14.51 13.15
N PHE A 187 36.42 15.42 13.68
CA PHE A 187 36.86 16.77 14.06
C PHE A 187 36.79 17.14 15.53
N ASN A 188 36.50 16.24 16.47
CA ASN A 188 36.40 16.59 17.90
C ASN A 188 37.44 15.94 18.81
N THR A 189 38.59 15.49 18.30
CA THR A 189 39.71 15.02 19.15
C THR A 189 41.02 15.84 18.94
N GLY A 190 40.90 17.12 18.70
CA GLY A 190 42.07 17.98 18.51
C GLY A 190 41.91 19.35 19.11
N GLY A 191 42.03 19.47 20.44
CA GLY A 191 42.03 20.83 21.03
C GLY A 191 42.02 20.86 22.53
N SER A 192 43.06 20.34 23.17
CA SER A 192 43.44 20.78 24.51
C SER A 192 44.95 20.58 24.66
N SER A 193 45.70 21.65 24.42
CA SER A 193 47.02 21.86 24.99
C SER A 193 47.06 23.26 25.54
#